data_44279e6170581c4f0ec3f32290b49229
#
_entry.id   44279e6170581c4f0ec3f32290b49229
#
_cell.length_a   1.000
_cell.length_b   1.000
_cell.length_c   1.000
_cell.angle_alpha   90.00
_cell.angle_beta   90.00
_cell.angle_gamma   90.00
#
_symmetry.space_group_name_H-M   'P 1'
#
loop_
_entity.id
_entity.type
_entity.pdbx_description
1 polymer ?
#
loop_
_entity_poly.entity_id
_entity_poly.type
_entity_poly.pdbx_seq_one_letter_code
_entity_poly.pdbx_strand_id
1 'polypeptide(L)'
;MFSLQPEAKEIINRYLSKEGKLRFGKYLSYKQIYSLIFRNINKVAEISGISKKVTYYSARKTFAQHGYNLGIQIEKIEYCIGHSMKSNRPIFNYIKIMQEHADKVFREILNQLL
;
A
#
# COMPACT_ATOMS: atom_id res chain seq x y z
N MET A 1 9.28 -8.95 -5.42
CA MET A 1 7.81 -9.03 -5.56
C MET A 1 7.23 -9.45 -4.22
N PHE A 2 6.10 -8.88 -3.81
CA PHE A 2 5.45 -9.26 -2.55
C PHE A 2 4.32 -10.24 -2.81
N SER A 3 4.05 -11.09 -1.84
CA SER A 3 2.80 -11.84 -1.81
C SER A 3 1.66 -10.93 -1.39
N LEU A 4 0.55 -10.97 -2.11
CA LEU A 4 -0.64 -10.21 -1.71
C LEU A 4 -1.27 -10.81 -0.46
N GLN A 5 -1.53 -9.96 0.51
CA GLN A 5 -2.23 -10.36 1.74
C GLN A 5 -3.70 -10.75 1.43
N PRO A 6 -4.31 -11.61 2.24
CA PRO A 6 -5.67 -12.11 1.98
C PRO A 6 -6.71 -11.01 1.76
N GLU A 7 -6.65 -9.94 2.54
CA GLU A 7 -7.56 -8.79 2.43
C GLU A 7 -7.43 -8.08 1.09
N ALA A 8 -6.19 -7.92 0.61
CA ALA A 8 -5.93 -7.34 -0.72
C ALA A 8 -6.43 -8.26 -1.84
N LYS A 9 -6.24 -9.56 -1.71
CA LYS A 9 -6.75 -10.55 -2.67
C LYS A 9 -8.28 -10.50 -2.75
N GLU A 10 -8.96 -10.41 -1.62
CA GLU A 10 -10.42 -10.30 -1.58
C GLU A 10 -10.92 -9.07 -2.34
N ILE A 11 -10.30 -7.89 -2.09
CA ILE A 11 -10.67 -6.65 -2.78
C ILE A 11 -10.42 -6.78 -4.29
N ILE A 12 -9.25 -7.28 -4.69
CA ILE A 12 -8.88 -7.45 -6.09
C ILE A 12 -9.87 -8.39 -6.81
N ASN A 13 -10.23 -9.50 -6.19
CA ASN A 13 -11.15 -10.48 -6.78
C ASN A 13 -12.53 -9.91 -7.08
N ARG A 14 -12.99 -8.90 -6.33
CA ARG A 14 -14.27 -8.20 -6.62
C ARG A 14 -14.25 -7.46 -7.94
N TYR A 15 -13.09 -7.03 -8.40
CA TYR A 15 -12.90 -6.21 -9.60
C TYR A 15 -12.16 -6.93 -10.73
N LEU A 16 -11.83 -8.20 -10.53
CA LEU A 16 -11.08 -8.99 -11.52
C LEU A 16 -12.03 -9.49 -12.62
N SER A 17 -11.71 -9.18 -13.86
CA SER A 17 -12.44 -9.72 -15.02
C SER A 17 -12.02 -11.16 -15.31
N LYS A 18 -12.82 -11.85 -16.14
CA LYS A 18 -12.46 -13.22 -16.63
C LYS A 18 -11.13 -13.26 -17.38
N GLU A 19 -10.68 -12.13 -17.90
CA GLU A 19 -9.43 -11.98 -18.65
C GLU A 19 -8.22 -11.64 -17.73
N GLY A 20 -8.41 -11.65 -16.41
CA GLY A 20 -7.36 -11.33 -15.45
C GLY A 20 -7.01 -9.85 -15.32
N LYS A 21 -7.89 -8.95 -15.80
CA LYS A 21 -7.70 -7.50 -15.70
C LYS A 21 -8.62 -6.90 -14.64
N LEU A 22 -8.12 -5.91 -13.90
CA LEU A 22 -8.95 -5.14 -12.97
C LEU A 22 -9.89 -4.22 -13.74
N ARG A 23 -11.19 -4.27 -13.43
CA ARG A 23 -12.23 -3.43 -14.03
C ARG A 23 -13.03 -2.71 -12.96
N PHE A 24 -13.13 -1.40 -13.11
CA PHE A 24 -13.88 -0.52 -12.21
C PHE A 24 -15.09 0.08 -12.95
N GLY A 25 -16.06 -0.78 -13.27
CA GLY A 25 -17.27 -0.38 -14.00
C GLY A 25 -16.93 0.16 -15.40
N LYS A 26 -17.47 1.34 -15.73
CA LYS A 26 -17.27 2.01 -17.03
C LYS A 26 -15.89 2.67 -17.21
N TYR A 27 -15.08 2.74 -16.17
CA TYR A 27 -13.78 3.39 -16.22
C TYR A 27 -12.73 2.45 -16.80
N LEU A 28 -12.29 2.73 -18.01
CA LEU A 28 -11.41 1.85 -18.79
C LEU A 28 -9.95 2.31 -18.81
N SER A 29 -9.69 3.61 -18.56
CA SER A 29 -8.34 4.16 -18.60
C SER A 29 -7.79 4.44 -17.20
N TYR A 30 -6.46 4.34 -17.05
CA TYR A 30 -5.76 4.71 -15.83
C TYR A 30 -6.06 6.15 -15.39
N LYS A 31 -6.10 7.10 -16.34
CA LYS A 31 -6.43 8.51 -16.04
C LYS A 31 -7.81 8.67 -15.43
N GLN A 32 -8.80 7.97 -15.96
CA GLN A 32 -10.18 8.03 -15.45
C GLN A 32 -10.26 7.48 -14.02
N ILE A 33 -9.63 6.34 -13.75
CA ILE A 33 -9.61 5.71 -12.43
C ILE A 33 -8.88 6.60 -11.42
N TYR A 34 -7.70 7.11 -11.81
CA TYR A 34 -6.92 8.01 -10.97
C TYR A 34 -7.69 9.28 -10.61
N SER A 35 -8.33 9.92 -11.58
CA SER A 35 -9.14 11.11 -11.37
C SER A 35 -10.35 10.82 -10.48
N LEU A 36 -10.97 9.66 -10.62
CA LEU A 36 -12.07 9.21 -9.77
C LEU A 36 -11.63 9.09 -8.31
N ILE A 37 -10.54 8.41 -8.06
CA ILE A 37 -9.98 8.23 -6.71
C ILE A 37 -9.60 9.60 -6.12
N PHE A 38 -8.86 10.40 -6.88
CA PHE A 38 -8.38 11.70 -6.43
C PHE A 38 -9.52 12.65 -6.03
N ARG A 39 -10.59 12.70 -6.81
CA ARG A 39 -11.76 13.56 -6.52
C ARG A 39 -12.58 13.08 -5.33
N ASN A 40 -12.67 11.78 -5.13
CA ASN A 40 -13.58 11.21 -4.15
C ASN A 40 -12.93 10.85 -2.82
N ILE A 41 -11.60 10.77 -2.74
CA ILE A 41 -10.92 10.34 -1.51
C ILE A 41 -11.22 11.29 -0.32
N ASN A 42 -11.24 12.60 -0.55
CA ASN A 42 -11.59 13.58 0.50
C ASN A 42 -13.07 13.51 0.87
N LYS A 43 -13.95 13.24 -0.08
CA LYS A 43 -15.38 13.05 0.19
C LYS A 43 -15.64 11.80 1.04
N VAL A 44 -14.93 10.71 0.77
CA VAL A 44 -14.98 9.51 1.61
C VAL A 44 -14.46 9.80 3.02
N ALA A 45 -13.36 10.53 3.14
CA ALA A 45 -12.81 10.93 4.43
C ALA A 45 -13.81 11.77 5.24
N GLU A 46 -14.46 12.76 4.60
CA GLU A 46 -15.48 13.59 5.22
C GLU A 46 -16.67 12.78 5.73
N ILE A 47 -17.22 11.89 4.91
CA ILE A 47 -18.32 10.98 5.30
C ILE A 47 -17.89 10.09 6.47
N SER A 48 -16.61 9.69 6.52
CA SER A 48 -16.04 8.87 7.60
C SER A 48 -15.69 9.67 8.86
N GLY A 49 -16.02 10.97 8.93
CA GLY A 49 -15.73 11.83 10.08
C GLY A 49 -14.26 12.25 10.20
N ILE A 50 -13.47 12.11 9.14
CA ILE A 50 -12.06 12.51 9.13
C ILE A 50 -11.97 13.96 8.69
N SER A 51 -11.61 14.86 9.62
CA SER A 51 -11.48 16.31 9.37
C SER A 51 -10.19 16.71 8.65
N LYS A 52 -9.17 15.86 8.67
CA LYS A 52 -7.88 16.11 8.03
C LYS A 52 -7.95 15.86 6.52
N LYS A 53 -7.22 16.68 5.76
CA LYS A 53 -7.04 16.43 4.32
C LYS A 53 -6.38 15.09 4.09
N VAL A 54 -7.06 14.23 3.35
CA VAL A 54 -6.55 12.91 2.95
C VAL A 54 -6.12 12.97 1.48
N THR A 55 -4.97 12.40 1.19
CA THR A 55 -4.46 12.26 -0.17
C THR A 55 -4.23 10.78 -0.48
N TYR A 56 -4.04 10.46 -1.75
CA TYR A 56 -3.64 9.12 -2.15
C TYR A 56 -2.36 8.63 -1.43
N TYR A 57 -1.48 9.55 -1.06
CA TYR A 57 -0.24 9.28 -0.34
C TYR A 57 -0.44 9.01 1.16
N SER A 58 -1.60 9.35 1.71
CA SER A 58 -1.87 9.21 3.15
C SER A 58 -1.78 7.75 3.61
N ALA A 59 -2.28 6.80 2.82
CA ALA A 59 -2.18 5.37 3.12
C ALA A 59 -0.71 4.92 3.26
N ARG A 60 0.14 5.38 2.36
CA ARG A 60 1.57 5.06 2.36
C ARG A 60 2.29 5.63 3.58
N LYS A 61 1.99 6.89 3.93
CA LYS A 61 2.55 7.52 5.14
C LYS A 61 2.07 6.83 6.41
N THR A 62 0.80 6.47 6.47
CA THR A 62 0.20 5.75 7.60
C THR A 62 0.86 4.39 7.77
N PHE A 63 1.04 3.62 6.70
CA PHE A 63 1.74 2.35 6.74
C PHE A 63 3.16 2.49 7.31
N ALA A 64 3.92 3.45 6.80
CA ALA A 64 5.28 3.69 7.27
C ALA A 64 5.34 4.09 8.76
N GLN A 65 4.43 4.98 9.20
CA GLN A 65 4.36 5.42 10.59
C GLN A 65 3.97 4.27 11.53
N HIS A 66 3.00 3.44 11.15
CA HIS A 66 2.63 2.26 11.94
C HIS A 66 3.78 1.27 12.03
N GLY A 67 4.47 1.01 10.93
CA GLY A 67 5.66 0.16 10.94
C GLY A 67 6.75 0.68 11.89
N TYR A 68 7.00 1.98 11.87
CA TYR A 68 7.94 2.62 12.79
C TYR A 68 7.50 2.48 14.25
N ASN A 69 6.23 2.71 14.54
CA ASN A 69 5.68 2.61 15.90
C ASN A 69 5.73 1.18 16.45
N LEU A 70 5.67 0.18 15.59
CA LEU A 70 5.85 -1.24 15.94
C LEU A 70 7.31 -1.64 16.13
N GLY A 71 8.26 -0.72 15.96
CA GLY A 71 9.69 -0.99 16.07
C GLY A 71 10.26 -1.77 14.88
N ILE A 72 9.57 -1.76 13.74
CA ILE A 72 10.07 -2.41 12.53
C ILE A 72 11.23 -1.61 11.96
N GLN A 73 12.26 -2.30 11.52
CA GLN A 73 13.45 -1.69 10.92
C GLN A 73 13.07 -0.85 9.70
N ILE A 74 13.58 0.37 9.63
CA ILE A 74 13.25 1.34 8.58
C ILE A 74 13.52 0.76 7.19
N GLU A 75 14.60 0.02 7.00
CA GLU A 75 14.97 -0.60 5.74
C GLU A 75 13.90 -1.60 5.24
N LYS A 76 13.29 -2.34 6.16
CA LYS A 76 12.19 -3.25 5.81
C LYS A 76 10.94 -2.48 5.41
N ILE A 77 10.64 -1.38 6.11
CA ILE A 77 9.53 -0.50 5.76
C ILE A 77 9.75 0.12 4.37
N GLU A 78 10.95 0.65 4.12
CA GLU A 78 11.31 1.22 2.81
C GLU A 78 11.15 0.19 1.68
N TYR A 79 11.58 -1.04 1.90
CA TYR A 79 11.38 -2.12 0.94
C TYR A 79 9.90 -2.38 0.66
N CYS A 80 9.07 -2.45 1.72
CA CYS A 80 7.64 -2.70 1.60
C CYS A 80 6.89 -1.61 0.83
N ILE A 81 7.30 -0.35 0.99
CA ILE A 81 6.69 0.77 0.25
C ILE A 81 7.29 0.98 -1.14
N GLY A 82 8.15 0.07 -1.60
CA GLY A 82 8.71 0.06 -2.94
C GLY A 82 9.81 1.09 -3.19
N HIS A 83 10.50 1.55 -2.14
CA HIS A 83 11.70 2.36 -2.31
C HIS A 83 12.82 1.52 -2.90
N SER A 84 13.59 2.12 -3.81
CA SER A 84 14.72 1.42 -4.43
C SER A 84 15.79 1.11 -3.38
N MET A 85 16.15 -0.16 -3.26
CA MET A 85 17.26 -0.61 -2.44
C MET A 85 18.64 -0.20 -3.01
N LYS A 86 18.64 0.36 -4.21
CA LYS A 86 19.84 0.93 -4.86
C LYS A 86 20.12 2.38 -4.44
N SER A 87 19.35 2.91 -3.46
CA SER A 87 19.66 4.21 -2.89
C SER A 87 21.08 4.20 -2.31
N ASN A 88 21.71 5.38 -2.25
CA ASN A 88 23.11 5.62 -1.79
C ASN A 88 23.41 5.19 -0.33
N ARG A 89 22.70 4.21 0.19
CA ARG A 89 22.92 3.64 1.52
C ARG A 89 23.80 2.40 1.40
N PRO A 90 25.07 2.46 1.81
CA PRO A 90 26.00 1.33 1.75
C PRO A 90 25.49 0.07 2.44
N ILE A 91 24.62 0.22 3.44
CA ILE A 91 24.05 -0.88 4.22
C ILE A 91 23.34 -1.91 3.33
N PHE A 92 22.67 -1.48 2.25
CA PHE A 92 21.98 -2.39 1.34
C PHE A 92 22.91 -3.26 0.50
N ASN A 93 24.20 -2.97 0.47
CA ASN A 93 25.21 -3.85 -0.11
C ASN A 93 25.48 -5.08 0.76
N TYR A 94 25.17 -5.00 2.05
CA TYR A 94 25.45 -6.04 3.04
C TYR A 94 24.20 -6.75 3.53
N ILE A 95 23.04 -6.12 3.43
CA ILE A 95 21.77 -6.67 3.91
C ILE A 95 20.89 -7.03 2.73
N LYS A 96 20.44 -8.28 2.71
CA LYS A 96 19.45 -8.78 1.74
C LYS A 96 18.10 -8.93 2.41
N ILE A 97 17.15 -8.08 2.02
CA ILE A 97 15.77 -8.21 2.46
C ILE A 97 15.06 -9.15 1.50
N MET A 98 14.54 -10.25 2.04
CA MET A 98 13.82 -11.25 1.27
C MET A 98 12.31 -10.99 1.31
N GLN A 99 11.60 -11.53 0.33
CA GLN A 99 10.14 -11.44 0.26
C GLN A 99 9.44 -11.90 1.55
N GLU A 100 9.93 -12.95 2.17
CA GLU A 100 9.39 -13.47 3.44
C GLU A 100 9.42 -12.44 4.58
N HIS A 101 10.47 -11.62 4.64
CA HIS A 101 10.55 -10.53 5.61
C HIS A 101 9.50 -9.45 5.33
N ALA A 102 9.30 -9.12 4.06
CA ALA A 102 8.29 -8.15 3.66
C ALA A 102 6.87 -8.65 3.96
N ASP A 103 6.58 -9.91 3.68
CA ASP A 103 5.27 -10.52 3.94
C ASP A 103 4.93 -10.51 5.44
N LYS A 104 5.92 -10.79 6.30
CA LYS A 104 5.76 -10.67 7.77
C LYS A 104 5.47 -9.24 8.22
N VAL A 105 6.22 -8.28 7.68
CA VAL A 105 6.02 -6.85 8.00
C VAL A 105 4.63 -6.39 7.58
N PHE A 106 4.19 -6.74 6.37
CA PHE A 106 2.84 -6.42 5.92
C PHE A 106 1.78 -7.00 6.84
N ARG A 107 1.91 -8.26 7.23
CA ARG A 107 0.97 -8.92 8.13
C ARG A 107 0.92 -8.25 9.50
N GLU A 108 2.07 -7.94 10.06
CA GLU A 108 2.19 -7.29 11.37
C GLU A 108 1.54 -5.91 11.39
N ILE A 109 1.80 -5.09 10.38
CA ILE A 109 1.22 -3.75 10.27
C ILE A 109 -0.30 -3.84 10.06
N LEU A 110 -0.78 -4.71 9.17
CA LEU A 110 -2.21 -4.87 8.92
C LEU A 110 -2.98 -5.36 10.15
N ASN A 111 -2.41 -6.24 10.95
CA ASN A 111 -3.04 -6.71 12.18
C ASN A 111 -3.28 -5.59 13.19
N GLN A 112 -2.49 -4.52 13.15
CA GLN A 112 -2.69 -3.34 14.01
C GLN A 112 -3.77 -2.40 13.44
N LEU A 113 -4.02 -2.43 12.15
CA LEU A 113 -4.99 -1.56 11.48
C LEU A 113 -6.38 -2.17 11.40
N LEU A 114 -6.46 -3.46 11.42
CA LEU A 114 -7.68 -4.28 11.32
C LEU A 114 -8.06 -4.85 12.68
#